data_b23b0fc007523e656b4f1aad20a37b19
#
_entry.id   b23b0fc007523e656b4f1aad20a37b19
#
_cell.length_a   1.000
_cell.length_b   1.000
_cell.length_c   1.000
_cell.angle_alpha   90.00
_cell.angle_beta   90.00
_cell.angle_gamma   90.00
#
_symmetry.space_group_name_H-M   'P 1'
#
loop_
_entity.id
_entity.type
_entity.pdbx_description
1 polymer ?
#
loop_
_entity_poly.entity_id
_entity_poly.type
_entity_poly.pdbx_seq_one_letter_code
_entity_poly.pdbx_strand_id
1 'polypeptide(L)'
;MAAADPAQHLGVSSPSAADRLPPNWPHRAASRFVDAGGLTWHVQIFHGAGEPPTARAAAQPEPAQGGGRDIVLLHGTGASAHSWRDIAPALARRLPPGARVIVPDLPGHAFTGRPHDAGLSLPGMARLLCALLAALQVRPRVLIGHSAGAAIAARMALDELPEVKTLISLNGAWLPPAGQGRWFYAPLARLFALNPWVPHVFAFHASHRGPMERLLASTGSRLDRPGIDLYARLVSDRRHVAAVLAMMTAWDLRPLLEDLPRLAPTLHLVVAEGDLTVPPRTSEEAARRQPRAVLHRLPGLGHLAHEEAPPVVLELLDRLLT
;
A
#
# COMPACT_ATOMS: atom_id res chain seq x y z
N MET A 1 11.97 2.85 -64.08
CA MET A 1 11.08 3.36 -63.04
C MET A 1 11.05 2.32 -61.92
N ALA A 2 11.84 2.51 -60.92
CA ALA A 2 11.90 1.62 -59.72
C ALA A 2 10.95 2.20 -58.67
N ALA A 3 9.99 1.39 -58.21
CA ALA A 3 9.06 1.75 -57.18
C ALA A 3 9.79 1.78 -55.83
N ALA A 4 9.63 2.87 -55.09
CA ALA A 4 10.11 3.03 -53.72
C ALA A 4 9.27 2.20 -52.76
N ASP A 5 9.92 1.48 -51.90
CA ASP A 5 9.35 0.71 -50.77
C ASP A 5 9.00 1.68 -49.60
N PRO A 6 7.74 1.77 -49.16
CA PRO A 6 7.34 2.61 -48.04
C PRO A 6 7.09 1.79 -46.78
N ALA A 7 8.13 1.24 -46.13
CA ALA A 7 7.96 0.61 -44.84
C ALA A 7 9.21 0.70 -43.95
N GLN A 8 9.54 1.91 -43.57
CA GLN A 8 10.32 2.13 -42.34
C GLN A 8 9.38 2.71 -41.27
N HIS A 9 8.49 1.85 -40.71
CA HIS A 9 7.86 2.14 -39.44
C HIS A 9 8.94 2.06 -38.36
N LEU A 10 9.42 3.22 -37.95
CA LEU A 10 10.16 3.38 -36.69
C LEU A 10 9.28 2.82 -35.58
N GLY A 11 9.58 1.62 -35.12
CA GLY A 11 8.96 1.00 -33.97
C GLY A 11 9.32 1.83 -32.73
N VAL A 12 8.47 2.75 -32.36
CA VAL A 12 8.51 3.38 -31.05
C VAL A 12 8.08 2.29 -30.07
N SER A 13 9.07 1.59 -29.48
CA SER A 13 8.82 0.66 -28.39
C SER A 13 8.13 1.44 -27.26
N SER A 14 6.98 0.94 -26.80
CA SER A 14 6.31 1.51 -25.64
C SER A 14 7.31 1.61 -24.48
N PRO A 15 7.38 2.75 -23.76
CA PRO A 15 8.34 2.96 -22.68
C PRO A 15 8.24 1.82 -21.67
N SER A 16 9.38 1.28 -21.28
CA SER A 16 9.41 0.21 -20.26
C SER A 16 8.83 0.73 -18.93
N ALA A 17 8.36 -0.17 -18.07
CA ALA A 17 7.89 0.22 -16.74
C ALA A 17 8.96 1.03 -15.98
N ALA A 18 10.24 0.68 -16.19
CA ALA A 18 11.37 1.40 -15.60
C ALA A 18 11.50 2.84 -16.09
N ASP A 19 11.10 3.15 -17.33
CA ASP A 19 11.21 4.51 -17.89
C ASP A 19 10.16 5.47 -17.33
N ARG A 20 9.08 4.94 -16.75
CA ARG A 20 8.02 5.72 -16.10
C ARG A 20 8.37 6.13 -14.67
N LEU A 21 9.41 5.54 -14.09
CA LEU A 21 9.79 5.73 -12.70
C LEU A 21 11.07 6.58 -12.59
N PRO A 22 11.22 7.36 -11.51
CA PRO A 22 12.45 8.08 -11.24
C PRO A 22 13.66 7.12 -11.17
N PRO A 23 14.86 7.56 -11.62
CA PRO A 23 16.05 6.69 -11.62
C PRO A 23 16.39 6.07 -10.26
N ASN A 24 16.12 6.78 -9.18
CA ASN A 24 16.39 6.37 -7.80
C ASN A 24 15.16 5.75 -7.09
N TRP A 25 14.11 5.38 -7.83
CA TRP A 25 12.97 4.69 -7.21
C TRP A 25 13.37 3.29 -6.76
N PRO A 26 13.04 2.87 -5.52
CA PRO A 26 13.44 1.56 -5.02
C PRO A 26 12.84 0.43 -5.86
N HIS A 27 13.66 -0.59 -6.11
CA HIS A 27 13.26 -1.82 -6.81
C HIS A 27 12.55 -1.61 -8.16
N ARG A 28 13.02 -0.67 -8.98
CA ARG A 28 12.47 -0.41 -10.33
C ARG A 28 12.32 -1.67 -11.19
N ALA A 29 13.27 -2.60 -11.08
CA ALA A 29 13.22 -3.86 -11.83
C ALA A 29 12.03 -4.76 -11.46
N ALA A 30 11.53 -4.66 -10.23
CA ALA A 30 10.35 -5.36 -9.76
C ALA A 30 9.04 -4.65 -10.15
N SER A 31 9.11 -3.42 -10.66
CA SER A 31 7.93 -2.60 -10.98
C SER A 31 7.28 -3.03 -12.30
N ARG A 32 5.94 -3.00 -12.30
CA ARG A 32 5.08 -3.25 -13.49
C ARG A 32 3.99 -2.20 -13.51
N PHE A 33 3.49 -1.91 -14.73
CA PHE A 33 2.25 -1.16 -14.93
C PHE A 33 1.20 -2.11 -15.52
N VAL A 34 0.03 -2.17 -14.88
CA VAL A 34 -1.05 -3.12 -15.21
C VAL A 34 -2.36 -2.35 -15.29
N ASP A 35 -3.12 -2.59 -16.36
CA ASP A 35 -4.45 -2.00 -16.51
C ASP A 35 -5.48 -2.95 -15.90
N ALA A 36 -6.21 -2.49 -14.89
CA ALA A 36 -7.25 -3.25 -14.22
C ALA A 36 -8.28 -2.32 -13.56
N GLY A 37 -9.56 -2.71 -13.57
CA GLY A 37 -10.63 -1.95 -12.93
C GLY A 37 -10.75 -0.50 -13.42
N GLY A 38 -10.37 -0.21 -14.66
CA GLY A 38 -10.39 1.12 -15.26
C GLY A 38 -9.23 2.03 -14.83
N LEU A 39 -8.19 1.49 -14.20
CA LEU A 39 -6.99 2.22 -13.77
C LEU A 39 -5.73 1.57 -14.35
N THR A 40 -4.74 2.40 -14.64
CA THR A 40 -3.36 1.93 -14.79
C THR A 40 -2.71 1.91 -13.41
N TRP A 41 -2.30 0.73 -12.97
CA TRP A 41 -1.69 0.47 -11.67
C TRP A 41 -0.17 0.41 -11.77
N HIS A 42 0.50 0.95 -10.78
CA HIS A 42 1.88 0.60 -10.48
C HIS A 42 1.88 -0.47 -9.39
N VAL A 43 2.62 -1.54 -9.63
CA VAL A 43 2.78 -2.65 -8.69
C VAL A 43 4.22 -3.15 -8.71
N GLN A 44 4.79 -3.44 -7.56
CA GLN A 44 6.05 -4.16 -7.45
C GLN A 44 5.76 -5.63 -7.14
N ILE A 45 6.42 -6.54 -7.87
CA ILE A 45 6.27 -7.99 -7.75
C ILE A 45 7.64 -8.59 -7.45
N PHE A 46 7.75 -9.23 -6.30
CA PHE A 46 8.96 -9.95 -5.88
C PHE A 46 8.67 -11.44 -5.86
N HIS A 47 9.56 -12.22 -6.43
CA HIS A 47 9.42 -13.67 -6.55
C HIS A 47 10.14 -14.38 -5.40
N GLY A 48 9.57 -15.50 -4.95
CA GLY A 48 10.19 -16.39 -3.96
C GLY A 48 11.50 -16.98 -4.46
N ALA A 49 12.21 -17.70 -3.58
CA ALA A 49 13.52 -18.30 -3.88
C ALA A 49 13.44 -19.19 -5.14
N GLY A 50 14.14 -18.79 -6.20
CA GLY A 50 14.15 -19.47 -7.51
C GLY A 50 14.74 -18.55 -8.59
N GLU A 51 14.94 -19.08 -9.80
CA GLU A 51 15.34 -18.22 -10.92
C GLU A 51 14.26 -17.17 -11.20
N PRO A 52 14.65 -15.89 -11.37
CA PRO A 52 13.71 -14.87 -11.79
C PRO A 52 13.14 -15.26 -13.16
N PRO A 53 11.85 -15.02 -13.43
CA PRO A 53 11.26 -15.29 -14.72
C PRO A 53 12.09 -14.61 -15.81
N THR A 54 12.35 -15.31 -16.91
CA THR A 54 13.04 -14.75 -18.06
C THR A 54 12.29 -13.50 -18.56
N ALA A 55 12.99 -12.56 -19.19
CA ALA A 55 12.42 -11.29 -19.68
C ALA A 55 11.14 -11.51 -20.53
N ARG A 56 10.99 -12.69 -21.18
CA ARG A 56 9.82 -13.09 -21.96
C ARG A 56 8.64 -13.51 -21.07
N ALA A 57 8.90 -14.16 -19.94
CA ALA A 57 7.87 -14.51 -18.94
C ALA A 57 7.43 -13.28 -18.13
N ALA A 58 8.28 -12.27 -17.97
CA ALA A 58 7.94 -11.01 -17.32
C ALA A 58 6.92 -10.16 -18.09
N ALA A 59 6.71 -10.43 -19.40
CA ALA A 59 5.78 -9.72 -20.26
C ALA A 59 4.38 -10.40 -20.35
N GLN A 60 4.23 -11.61 -19.82
CA GLN A 60 2.94 -12.33 -19.77
C GLN A 60 2.59 -12.61 -18.30
N PRO A 61 1.30 -12.52 -17.91
CA PRO A 61 0.88 -12.98 -16.59
C PRO A 61 1.17 -14.48 -16.51
N GLU A 62 2.18 -14.86 -15.72
CA GLU A 62 2.46 -16.26 -15.44
C GLU A 62 1.24 -16.88 -14.75
N PRO A 63 0.68 -17.98 -15.27
CA PRO A 63 -0.37 -18.70 -14.57
C PRO A 63 0.17 -19.12 -13.20
N ALA A 64 -0.62 -18.90 -12.17
CA ALA A 64 -0.28 -19.20 -10.78
C ALA A 64 0.04 -20.72 -10.64
N GLN A 65 1.32 -21.08 -10.79
CA GLN A 65 1.79 -22.48 -10.63
C GLN A 65 1.88 -22.89 -9.16
N GLY A 66 1.71 -21.94 -8.23
CA GLY A 66 1.75 -22.19 -6.78
C GLY A 66 0.42 -21.86 -6.15
N GLY A 67 -0.41 -22.87 -5.90
CA GLY A 67 -1.70 -22.68 -5.25
C GLY A 67 -1.60 -21.93 -3.93
N GLY A 68 -2.00 -20.63 -3.93
CA GLY A 68 -2.30 -19.86 -2.75
C GLY A 68 -1.14 -19.52 -1.80
N ARG A 69 0.05 -19.20 -2.33
CA ARG A 69 1.22 -18.79 -1.52
C ARG A 69 1.57 -17.31 -1.68
N ASP A 70 0.79 -16.55 -2.45
CA ASP A 70 1.05 -15.14 -2.67
C ASP A 70 0.71 -14.32 -1.42
N ILE A 71 1.54 -13.31 -1.15
CA ILE A 71 1.37 -12.33 -0.08
C ILE A 71 1.15 -10.96 -0.72
N VAL A 72 0.15 -10.21 -0.25
CA VAL A 72 -0.10 -8.84 -0.68
C VAL A 72 0.21 -7.87 0.45
N LEU A 73 1.03 -6.85 0.16
CA LEU A 73 1.39 -5.79 1.10
C LEU A 73 0.70 -4.48 0.70
N LEU A 74 -0.11 -3.91 1.59
CA LEU A 74 -0.85 -2.67 1.36
C LEU A 74 -0.32 -1.55 2.25
N HIS A 75 0.15 -0.47 1.62
CA HIS A 75 0.68 0.70 2.33
C HIS A 75 -0.41 1.58 2.96
N GLY A 76 -0.02 2.52 3.83
CA GLY A 76 -0.91 3.48 4.46
C GLY A 76 -1.21 4.70 3.61
N THR A 77 -2.13 5.55 4.09
CA THR A 77 -2.49 6.84 3.47
C THR A 77 -1.25 7.72 3.26
N GLY A 78 -1.07 8.23 2.05
CA GLY A 78 0.04 9.13 1.71
C GLY A 78 1.39 8.46 1.47
N ALA A 79 1.49 7.13 1.63
CA ALA A 79 2.66 6.34 1.27
C ALA A 79 2.55 5.77 -0.16
N SER A 80 3.35 4.80 -0.50
CA SER A 80 3.31 4.01 -1.74
C SER A 80 4.04 2.68 -1.53
N ALA A 81 4.21 1.88 -2.57
CA ALA A 81 4.99 0.64 -2.52
C ALA A 81 6.38 0.81 -1.90
N HIS A 82 6.97 2.01 -1.98
CA HIS A 82 8.28 2.29 -1.39
C HIS A 82 8.36 2.05 0.12
N SER A 83 7.25 2.16 0.85
CA SER A 83 7.23 1.92 2.30
C SER A 83 7.58 0.47 2.67
N TRP A 84 7.42 -0.44 1.72
CA TRP A 84 7.77 -1.85 1.85
C TRP A 84 9.15 -2.21 1.29
N ARG A 85 9.98 -1.21 0.92
CA ARG A 85 11.26 -1.38 0.22
C ARG A 85 12.22 -2.36 0.89
N ASP A 86 12.20 -2.41 2.22
CA ASP A 86 13.08 -3.28 2.99
C ASP A 86 12.41 -4.62 3.36
N ILE A 87 11.08 -4.61 3.51
CA ILE A 87 10.29 -5.78 3.89
C ILE A 87 10.01 -6.70 2.69
N ALA A 88 9.49 -6.16 1.58
CA ALA A 88 9.01 -6.98 0.48
C ALA A 88 10.07 -7.90 -0.15
N PRO A 89 11.27 -7.41 -0.52
CA PRO A 89 12.30 -8.28 -1.07
C PRO A 89 12.86 -9.25 -0.04
N ALA A 90 12.93 -8.86 1.23
CA ALA A 90 13.40 -9.74 2.30
C ALA A 90 12.42 -10.87 2.57
N LEU A 91 11.11 -10.56 2.57
CA LEU A 91 10.04 -11.54 2.72
C LEU A 91 10.00 -12.51 1.53
N ALA A 92 10.10 -11.97 0.29
CA ALA A 92 10.13 -12.82 -0.91
C ALA A 92 11.23 -13.86 -0.87
N ARG A 93 12.45 -13.50 -0.46
CA ARG A 93 13.56 -14.45 -0.33
C ARG A 93 13.30 -15.63 0.62
N ARG A 94 12.34 -15.50 1.52
CA ARG A 94 11.93 -16.54 2.49
C ARG A 94 10.82 -17.45 1.96
N LEU A 95 10.17 -17.02 0.88
CA LEU A 95 9.07 -17.79 0.28
C LEU A 95 9.63 -18.88 -0.66
N PRO A 96 8.89 -19.98 -0.82
CA PRO A 96 9.26 -21.04 -1.75
C PRO A 96 9.16 -20.56 -3.22
N PRO A 97 9.78 -21.29 -4.16
CA PRO A 97 9.65 -21.03 -5.58
C PRO A 97 8.18 -20.95 -6.02
N GLY A 98 7.87 -20.02 -6.93
CA GLY A 98 6.53 -19.79 -7.45
C GLY A 98 5.61 -18.95 -6.56
N ALA A 99 5.99 -18.64 -5.31
CA ALA A 99 5.29 -17.68 -4.48
C ALA A 99 5.72 -16.24 -4.82
N ARG A 100 4.81 -15.27 -4.61
CA ARG A 100 5.07 -13.87 -4.93
C ARG A 100 4.71 -12.97 -3.75
N VAL A 101 5.44 -11.86 -3.62
CA VAL A 101 5.05 -10.71 -2.79
C VAL A 101 4.61 -9.59 -3.71
N ILE A 102 3.36 -9.16 -3.59
CA ILE A 102 2.70 -8.18 -4.45
C ILE A 102 2.53 -6.88 -3.67
N VAL A 103 3.05 -5.79 -4.19
CA VAL A 103 3.06 -4.48 -3.50
C VAL A 103 2.51 -3.41 -4.44
N PRO A 104 1.19 -3.19 -4.50
CA PRO A 104 0.61 -2.14 -5.32
C PRO A 104 0.73 -0.77 -4.67
N ASP A 105 0.83 0.29 -5.49
CA ASP A 105 0.42 1.62 -5.04
C ASP A 105 -1.10 1.68 -4.99
N LEU A 106 -1.66 2.17 -3.89
CA LEU A 106 -3.11 2.32 -3.73
C LEU A 106 -3.71 3.27 -4.79
N PRO A 107 -5.01 3.16 -5.11
CA PRO A 107 -5.67 4.05 -6.06
C PRO A 107 -5.41 5.53 -5.78
N GLY A 108 -4.91 6.25 -6.79
CA GLY A 108 -4.54 7.65 -6.69
C GLY A 108 -3.23 7.96 -5.98
N HIS A 109 -2.51 6.95 -5.47
CA HIS A 109 -1.22 7.15 -4.83
C HIS A 109 -0.07 6.92 -5.81
N ALA A 110 0.99 7.70 -5.64
CA ALA A 110 2.24 7.62 -6.41
C ALA A 110 1.98 7.49 -7.94
N PHE A 111 2.21 6.30 -8.51
CA PHE A 111 2.12 6.08 -9.94
C PHE A 111 0.84 5.34 -10.38
N THR A 112 -0.03 4.98 -9.44
CA THR A 112 -1.35 4.40 -9.75
C THR A 112 -2.36 5.50 -10.10
N GLY A 113 -3.16 5.28 -11.14
CA GLY A 113 -4.20 6.17 -11.59
C GLY A 113 -5.21 6.53 -10.49
N ARG A 114 -5.79 7.72 -10.58
CA ARG A 114 -6.85 8.15 -9.66
C ARG A 114 -8.22 7.69 -10.19
N PRO A 115 -9.01 6.94 -9.40
CA PRO A 115 -10.39 6.63 -9.72
C PRO A 115 -11.32 7.83 -9.49
N HIS A 116 -12.58 7.71 -9.90
CA HIS A 116 -13.64 8.60 -9.43
C HIS A 116 -13.81 8.49 -7.90
N ASP A 117 -14.40 9.51 -7.27
CA ASP A 117 -14.42 9.65 -5.80
C ASP A 117 -15.00 8.43 -5.05
N ALA A 118 -16.01 7.75 -5.61
CA ALA A 118 -16.52 6.50 -5.04
C ALA A 118 -15.46 5.38 -4.95
N GLY A 119 -14.48 5.38 -5.86
CA GLY A 119 -13.35 4.45 -5.87
C GLY A 119 -12.31 4.76 -4.77
N LEU A 120 -12.33 5.96 -4.18
CA LEU A 120 -11.45 6.34 -3.08
C LEU A 120 -12.03 6.00 -1.70
N SER A 121 -13.30 5.56 -1.62
CA SER A 121 -13.90 5.04 -0.39
C SER A 121 -13.27 3.68 -0.01
N LEU A 122 -13.39 3.28 1.26
CA LEU A 122 -12.86 2.00 1.72
C LEU A 122 -13.37 0.80 0.90
N PRO A 123 -14.70 0.63 0.65
CA PRO A 123 -15.17 -0.45 -0.22
C PRO A 123 -14.74 -0.28 -1.69
N GLY A 124 -14.63 0.97 -2.17
CA GLY A 124 -14.17 1.26 -3.53
C GLY A 124 -12.74 0.81 -3.76
N MET A 125 -11.83 1.16 -2.85
CA MET A 125 -10.43 0.72 -2.90
C MET A 125 -10.29 -0.79 -2.82
N ALA A 126 -11.05 -1.45 -1.93
CA ALA A 126 -11.04 -2.90 -1.81
C ALA A 126 -11.43 -3.58 -3.12
N ARG A 127 -12.55 -3.17 -3.75
CA ARG A 127 -12.98 -3.71 -5.06
C ARG A 127 -11.95 -3.47 -6.16
N LEU A 128 -11.36 -2.28 -6.24
CA LEU A 128 -10.36 -1.97 -7.25
C LEU A 128 -9.10 -2.82 -7.08
N LEU A 129 -8.64 -3.04 -5.84
CA LEU A 129 -7.51 -3.92 -5.55
C LEU A 129 -7.83 -5.39 -5.88
N CYS A 130 -9.03 -5.87 -5.60
CA CYS A 130 -9.45 -7.21 -6.01
C CYS A 130 -9.47 -7.36 -7.54
N ALA A 131 -9.90 -6.32 -8.28
CA ALA A 131 -9.82 -6.31 -9.74
C ALA A 131 -8.35 -6.37 -10.24
N LEU A 132 -7.43 -5.65 -9.58
CA LEU A 132 -5.99 -5.76 -9.87
C LEU A 132 -5.47 -7.18 -9.62
N LEU A 133 -5.78 -7.78 -8.46
CA LEU A 133 -5.33 -9.12 -8.13
C LEU A 133 -5.87 -10.17 -9.11
N ALA A 134 -7.13 -10.02 -9.55
CA ALA A 134 -7.72 -10.86 -10.58
C ALA A 134 -6.98 -10.74 -11.92
N ALA A 135 -6.65 -9.51 -12.36
CA ALA A 135 -5.88 -9.27 -13.58
C ALA A 135 -4.45 -9.85 -13.51
N LEU A 136 -3.84 -9.84 -12.32
CA LEU A 136 -2.53 -10.45 -12.05
C LEU A 136 -2.60 -11.96 -11.79
N GLN A 137 -3.79 -12.55 -11.80
CA GLN A 137 -4.03 -13.96 -11.44
C GLN A 137 -3.43 -14.29 -10.06
N VAL A 138 -3.60 -13.37 -9.08
CA VAL A 138 -3.13 -13.50 -7.71
C VAL A 138 -4.27 -13.95 -6.82
N ARG A 139 -4.06 -15.03 -6.07
CA ARG A 139 -4.98 -15.53 -5.03
C ARG A 139 -4.25 -15.55 -3.69
N PRO A 140 -4.24 -14.43 -2.95
CA PRO A 140 -3.42 -14.33 -1.75
C PRO A 140 -4.00 -15.18 -0.60
N ARG A 141 -3.13 -15.85 0.13
CA ARG A 141 -3.48 -16.48 1.42
C ARG A 141 -3.21 -15.53 2.58
N VAL A 142 -2.35 -14.55 2.35
CA VAL A 142 -1.92 -13.59 3.36
C VAL A 142 -2.08 -12.17 2.82
N LEU A 143 -2.73 -11.34 3.62
CA LEU A 143 -2.77 -9.89 3.43
C LEU A 143 -2.04 -9.22 4.59
N ILE A 144 -1.13 -8.32 4.30
CA ILE A 144 -0.44 -7.48 5.28
C ILE A 144 -0.74 -6.04 4.95
N GLY A 145 -1.34 -5.32 5.88
CA GLY A 145 -1.70 -3.92 5.68
C GLY A 145 -1.12 -3.01 6.75
N HIS A 146 -0.59 -1.87 6.33
CA HIS A 146 -0.16 -0.80 7.22
C HIS A 146 -1.22 0.29 7.29
N SER A 147 -1.57 0.76 8.50
CA SER A 147 -2.48 1.90 8.71
C SER A 147 -3.81 1.71 7.94
N ALA A 148 -4.16 2.60 7.00
CA ALA A 148 -5.32 2.45 6.12
C ALA A 148 -5.30 1.16 5.28
N GLY A 149 -4.11 0.69 4.89
CA GLY A 149 -3.95 -0.57 4.17
C GLY A 149 -4.46 -1.79 4.94
N ALA A 150 -4.43 -1.76 6.28
CA ALA A 150 -5.00 -2.81 7.11
C ALA A 150 -6.54 -2.86 7.02
N ALA A 151 -7.18 -1.69 7.05
CA ALA A 151 -8.63 -1.58 6.88
C ALA A 151 -9.07 -2.03 5.47
N ILE A 152 -8.29 -1.68 4.43
CA ILE A 152 -8.53 -2.12 3.06
C ILE A 152 -8.40 -3.65 2.97
N ALA A 153 -7.33 -4.23 3.53
CA ALA A 153 -7.11 -5.68 3.55
C ALA A 153 -8.27 -6.43 4.23
N ALA A 154 -8.77 -5.90 5.35
CA ALA A 154 -9.92 -6.47 6.04
C ALA A 154 -11.19 -6.39 5.18
N ARG A 155 -11.43 -5.27 4.48
CA ARG A 155 -12.59 -5.12 3.60
C ARG A 155 -12.50 -6.07 2.40
N MET A 156 -11.31 -6.25 1.81
CA MET A 156 -11.07 -7.22 0.74
C MET A 156 -11.37 -8.66 1.21
N ALA A 157 -10.89 -9.05 2.40
CA ALA A 157 -11.11 -10.37 2.96
C ALA A 157 -12.59 -10.65 3.32
N LEU A 158 -13.32 -9.61 3.73
CA LEU A 158 -14.76 -9.73 4.03
C LEU A 158 -15.63 -9.86 2.79
N ASP A 159 -15.30 -9.13 1.72
CA ASP A 159 -16.19 -9.00 0.56
C ASP A 159 -15.85 -9.92 -0.60
N GLU A 160 -14.55 -10.09 -0.91
CA GLU A 160 -14.10 -10.60 -2.21
C GLU A 160 -13.11 -11.78 -2.12
N LEU A 161 -12.39 -11.95 -1.01
CA LEU A 161 -11.27 -12.89 -0.91
C LEU A 161 -11.46 -13.92 0.23
N PRO A 162 -12.41 -14.84 0.13
CA PRO A 162 -12.69 -15.83 1.18
C PRO A 162 -11.55 -16.83 1.38
N GLU A 163 -10.62 -16.95 0.43
CA GLU A 163 -9.45 -17.83 0.52
C GLU A 163 -8.33 -17.29 1.42
N VAL A 164 -8.34 -16.01 1.80
CA VAL A 164 -7.39 -15.42 2.74
C VAL A 164 -7.47 -16.14 4.08
N LYS A 165 -6.33 -16.57 4.61
CA LYS A 165 -6.23 -17.28 5.89
C LYS A 165 -5.66 -16.43 7.00
N THR A 166 -4.77 -15.50 6.63
CA THR A 166 -4.06 -14.65 7.59
C THR A 166 -4.14 -13.19 7.15
N LEU A 167 -4.53 -12.32 8.06
CA LEU A 167 -4.48 -10.88 7.91
C LEU A 167 -3.59 -10.31 9.00
N ILE A 168 -2.52 -9.62 8.61
CA ILE A 168 -1.59 -8.95 9.52
C ILE A 168 -1.76 -7.45 9.36
N SER A 169 -2.14 -6.80 10.44
CA SER A 169 -2.34 -5.36 10.54
C SER A 169 -1.16 -4.73 11.27
N LEU A 170 -0.36 -3.93 10.57
CA LEU A 170 0.69 -3.12 11.18
C LEU A 170 0.12 -1.72 11.47
N ASN A 171 -0.01 -1.37 12.74
CA ASN A 171 -0.55 -0.07 13.18
C ASN A 171 -1.84 0.33 12.46
N GLY A 172 -2.77 -0.63 12.33
CA GLY A 172 -3.96 -0.50 11.49
C GLY A 172 -4.92 0.58 11.96
N ALA A 173 -5.46 1.36 11.02
CA ALA A 173 -6.47 2.37 11.26
C ALA A 173 -7.87 1.73 11.36
N TRP A 174 -8.21 1.22 12.54
CA TRP A 174 -9.48 0.49 12.77
C TRP A 174 -10.63 1.39 13.19
N LEU A 175 -10.33 2.51 13.85
CA LEU A 175 -11.34 3.43 14.37
C LEU A 175 -11.31 4.77 13.64
N PRO A 176 -12.46 5.45 13.49
CA PRO A 176 -12.46 6.85 13.14
C PRO A 176 -11.60 7.64 14.15
N PRO A 177 -10.89 8.69 13.72
CA PRO A 177 -10.14 9.54 14.62
C PRO A 177 -11.02 10.00 15.80
N ALA A 178 -10.57 9.75 17.03
CA ALA A 178 -11.32 10.13 18.23
C ALA A 178 -11.04 11.58 18.65
N GLY A 179 -12.02 12.21 19.32
CA GLY A 179 -11.87 13.53 19.94
C GLY A 179 -12.01 14.72 18.99
N GLN A 180 -11.40 15.85 19.36
CA GLN A 180 -11.49 17.12 18.59
C GLN A 180 -10.95 16.98 17.17
N GLY A 181 -10.05 16.03 16.90
CA GLY A 181 -9.54 15.72 15.57
C GLY A 181 -10.66 15.37 14.57
N ARG A 182 -11.75 14.69 15.00
CA ARG A 182 -12.89 14.38 14.14
C ARG A 182 -13.57 15.63 13.57
N TRP A 183 -13.63 16.72 14.35
CA TRP A 183 -14.22 17.99 13.95
C TRP A 183 -13.29 18.82 13.06
N PHE A 184 -11.96 18.65 13.23
CA PHE A 184 -10.97 19.42 12.47
C PHE A 184 -10.49 18.70 11.21
N TYR A 185 -10.27 17.38 11.25
CA TYR A 185 -9.71 16.66 10.10
C TYR A 185 -10.71 16.53 8.94
N ALA A 186 -11.96 16.19 9.19
CA ALA A 186 -12.96 16.03 8.12
C ALA A 186 -13.37 17.37 7.47
N PRO A 187 -13.67 18.45 8.21
CA PRO A 187 -13.91 19.78 7.62
C PRO A 187 -12.66 20.38 7.01
N LEU A 188 -11.49 20.19 7.64
CA LEU A 188 -10.22 20.71 7.14
C LEU A 188 -9.79 19.95 5.86
N ALA A 189 -9.92 18.63 5.83
CA ALA A 189 -9.68 17.84 4.63
C ALA A 189 -10.68 18.20 3.51
N ARG A 190 -11.97 18.46 3.82
CA ARG A 190 -12.94 18.98 2.86
C ARG A 190 -12.57 20.37 2.37
N LEU A 191 -12.21 21.28 3.26
CA LEU A 191 -11.77 22.64 2.90
C LEU A 191 -10.52 22.56 2.01
N PHE A 192 -9.59 21.66 2.32
CA PHE A 192 -8.39 21.44 1.54
C PHE A 192 -8.67 20.76 0.21
N ALA A 193 -9.59 19.80 0.16
CA ALA A 193 -10.00 19.15 -1.09
C ALA A 193 -10.76 20.11 -2.03
N LEU A 194 -11.48 21.08 -1.48
CA LEU A 194 -12.25 22.08 -2.24
C LEU A 194 -11.41 23.30 -2.69
N ASN A 195 -10.24 23.51 -2.08
CA ASN A 195 -9.37 24.61 -2.43
C ASN A 195 -8.21 24.13 -3.32
N PRO A 196 -8.22 24.44 -4.64
CA PRO A 196 -7.20 23.96 -5.59
C PRO A 196 -5.77 24.45 -5.27
N TRP A 197 -5.61 25.49 -4.45
CA TRP A 197 -4.30 26.02 -4.05
C TRP A 197 -3.66 25.22 -2.89
N VAL A 198 -4.44 24.53 -2.08
CA VAL A 198 -3.92 23.81 -0.91
C VAL A 198 -2.94 22.71 -1.28
N PRO A 199 -3.21 21.82 -2.25
CA PRO A 199 -2.21 20.87 -2.71
C PRO A 199 -0.91 21.52 -3.18
N HIS A 200 -0.99 22.75 -3.77
CA HIS A 200 0.18 23.49 -4.23
C HIS A 200 1.03 24.02 -3.08
N VAL A 201 0.37 24.66 -2.09
CA VAL A 201 1.05 25.21 -0.92
C VAL A 201 1.64 24.09 -0.07
N PHE A 202 0.87 23.00 0.12
CA PHE A 202 1.34 21.85 0.88
C PHE A 202 2.52 21.15 0.18
N ALA A 203 2.41 20.89 -1.13
CA ALA A 203 3.49 20.31 -1.91
C ALA A 203 4.76 21.17 -1.88
N PHE A 204 4.62 22.49 -1.98
CA PHE A 204 5.75 23.42 -1.92
C PHE A 204 6.45 23.40 -0.56
N HIS A 205 5.70 23.45 0.55
CA HIS A 205 6.29 23.45 1.90
C HIS A 205 6.82 22.09 2.32
N ALA A 206 6.10 21.02 2.01
CA ALA A 206 6.46 19.67 2.43
C ALA A 206 7.51 18.99 1.52
N SER A 207 7.77 19.53 0.32
CA SER A 207 8.86 19.05 -0.56
C SER A 207 10.26 19.36 0.01
N HIS A 208 10.36 20.25 0.99
CA HIS A 208 11.62 20.52 1.69
C HIS A 208 11.85 19.49 2.79
N ARG A 209 13.08 19.01 2.92
CA ARG A 209 13.45 17.94 3.87
C ARG A 209 13.07 18.22 5.31
N GLY A 210 13.36 19.41 5.82
CA GLY A 210 13.11 19.74 7.22
C GLY A 210 11.62 19.67 7.63
N PRO A 211 10.67 20.22 6.85
CA PRO A 211 9.24 20.02 7.12
C PRO A 211 8.80 18.58 7.01
N MET A 212 9.32 17.80 6.03
CA MET A 212 8.98 16.39 5.88
C MET A 212 9.50 15.55 7.05
N GLU A 213 10.73 15.77 7.49
CA GLU A 213 11.30 15.10 8.65
C GLU A 213 10.47 15.36 9.91
N ARG A 214 10.07 16.62 10.16
CA ARG A 214 9.16 16.95 11.27
C ARG A 214 7.79 16.29 11.16
N LEU A 215 7.24 16.22 9.94
CA LEU A 215 5.96 15.54 9.71
C LEU A 215 6.06 14.05 10.03
N LEU A 216 7.09 13.38 9.55
CA LEU A 216 7.32 11.96 9.85
C LEU A 216 7.63 11.74 11.33
N ALA A 217 8.45 12.59 11.96
CA ALA A 217 8.71 12.50 13.39
C ALA A 217 7.44 12.71 14.23
N SER A 218 6.48 13.52 13.78
CA SER A 218 5.21 13.71 14.49
C SER A 218 4.34 12.44 14.54
N THR A 219 4.66 11.43 13.73
CA THR A 219 4.02 10.09 13.77
C THR A 219 4.61 9.18 14.86
N GLY A 220 5.62 9.65 15.59
CA GLY A 220 6.40 8.86 16.55
C GLY A 220 7.56 8.10 15.92
N SER A 221 7.73 8.15 14.58
CA SER A 221 8.72 7.37 13.85
C SER A 221 9.97 8.17 13.48
N ARG A 222 11.09 7.46 13.35
CA ARG A 222 12.36 8.00 12.86
C ARG A 222 12.80 7.23 11.63
N LEU A 223 12.75 7.88 10.48
CA LEU A 223 13.18 7.28 9.21
C LEU A 223 14.61 7.68 8.86
N ASP A 224 15.22 6.83 8.06
CA ASP A 224 16.49 7.14 7.40
C ASP A 224 16.31 8.24 6.33
N ARG A 225 17.42 8.81 5.91
CA ARG A 225 17.43 9.89 4.91
C ARG A 225 16.81 9.49 3.57
N PRO A 226 17.09 8.31 3.01
CA PRO A 226 16.42 7.82 1.80
C PRO A 226 14.89 7.72 1.95
N GLY A 227 14.39 7.25 3.09
CA GLY A 227 12.95 7.18 3.38
C GLY A 227 12.30 8.57 3.39
N ILE A 228 12.91 9.55 4.07
CA ILE A 228 12.44 10.94 4.10
C ILE A 228 12.38 11.53 2.68
N ASP A 229 13.41 11.31 1.86
CA ASP A 229 13.48 11.83 0.48
C ASP A 229 12.38 11.22 -0.42
N LEU A 230 12.01 9.94 -0.20
CA LEU A 230 10.91 9.28 -0.93
C LEU A 230 9.54 9.90 -0.56
N TYR A 231 9.27 10.15 0.72
CA TYR A 231 8.05 10.85 1.14
C TYR A 231 8.01 12.29 0.64
N ALA A 232 9.10 13.03 0.69
CA ALA A 232 9.19 14.39 0.15
C ALA A 232 8.86 14.42 -1.35
N ARG A 233 9.31 13.42 -2.11
CA ARG A 233 8.96 13.26 -3.52
C ARG A 233 7.46 13.04 -3.74
N LEU A 234 6.83 12.15 -2.96
CA LEU A 234 5.39 11.89 -3.08
C LEU A 234 4.57 13.15 -2.81
N VAL A 235 4.91 13.87 -1.76
CA VAL A 235 4.21 15.10 -1.40
C VAL A 235 4.46 16.24 -2.41
N SER A 236 5.53 16.17 -3.19
CA SER A 236 5.77 17.10 -4.30
C SER A 236 4.84 16.87 -5.50
N ASP A 237 4.22 15.68 -5.63
CA ASP A 237 3.23 15.42 -6.68
C ASP A 237 1.83 15.85 -6.22
N ARG A 238 1.34 16.93 -6.83
CA ARG A 238 0.00 17.48 -6.52
C ARG A 238 -1.13 16.50 -6.77
N ARG A 239 -0.99 15.57 -7.75
CA ARG A 239 -2.00 14.55 -8.05
C ARG A 239 -2.08 13.56 -6.90
N HIS A 240 -0.93 13.12 -6.39
CA HIS A 240 -0.85 12.28 -5.20
C HIS A 240 -1.51 12.95 -4.00
N VAL A 241 -1.12 14.19 -3.67
CA VAL A 241 -1.69 14.95 -2.54
C VAL A 241 -3.19 15.12 -2.67
N ALA A 242 -3.69 15.50 -3.85
CA ALA A 242 -5.12 15.68 -4.09
C ALA A 242 -5.91 14.37 -3.92
N ALA A 243 -5.36 13.24 -4.36
CA ALA A 243 -6.00 11.93 -4.20
C ALA A 243 -6.00 11.47 -2.73
N VAL A 244 -4.90 11.69 -2.00
CA VAL A 244 -4.82 11.42 -0.56
C VAL A 244 -5.87 12.21 0.22
N LEU A 245 -5.99 13.50 -0.03
CA LEU A 245 -7.01 14.35 0.61
C LEU A 245 -8.44 13.88 0.27
N ALA A 246 -8.69 13.53 -1.00
CA ALA A 246 -9.99 13.02 -1.42
C ALA A 246 -10.31 11.66 -0.77
N MET A 247 -9.34 10.75 -0.66
CA MET A 247 -9.46 9.51 0.09
C MET A 247 -9.87 9.78 1.54
N MET A 248 -9.17 10.69 2.23
CA MET A 248 -9.46 11.03 3.63
C MET A 248 -10.90 11.56 3.82
N THR A 249 -11.45 12.27 2.83
CA THR A 249 -12.84 12.76 2.89
C THR A 249 -13.88 11.67 2.65
N ALA A 250 -13.53 10.64 1.88
CA ALA A 250 -14.41 9.51 1.54
C ALA A 250 -14.31 8.35 2.54
N TRP A 251 -13.47 8.48 3.58
CA TRP A 251 -13.11 7.38 4.48
C TRP A 251 -14.12 7.22 5.62
N ASP A 252 -14.83 6.09 5.64
CA ASP A 252 -15.73 5.69 6.73
C ASP A 252 -15.40 4.27 7.20
N LEU A 253 -15.01 4.15 8.46
CA LEU A 253 -14.63 2.89 9.10
C LEU A 253 -15.78 2.23 9.88
N ARG A 254 -16.92 2.92 10.06
CA ARG A 254 -18.03 2.39 10.86
C ARG A 254 -18.58 1.06 10.34
N PRO A 255 -18.85 0.91 9.01
CA PRO A 255 -19.32 -0.37 8.49
C PRO A 255 -18.30 -1.49 8.65
N LEU A 256 -17.00 -1.19 8.53
CA LEU A 256 -15.95 -2.18 8.75
C LEU A 256 -15.94 -2.67 10.20
N LEU A 257 -16.12 -1.77 11.17
CA LEU A 257 -16.17 -2.13 12.59
C LEU A 257 -17.37 -3.02 12.95
N GLU A 258 -18.51 -2.79 12.31
CA GLU A 258 -19.71 -3.61 12.46
C GLU A 258 -19.50 -5.01 11.87
N ASP A 259 -18.79 -5.10 10.74
CA ASP A 259 -18.49 -6.35 10.05
C ASP A 259 -17.29 -7.13 10.65
N LEU A 260 -16.46 -6.50 11.48
CA LEU A 260 -15.22 -7.09 11.97
C LEU A 260 -15.39 -8.45 12.69
N PRO A 261 -16.48 -8.71 13.45
CA PRO A 261 -16.76 -10.03 14.01
C PRO A 261 -16.91 -11.16 12.98
N ARG A 262 -17.26 -10.81 11.74
CA ARG A 262 -17.45 -11.76 10.62
C ARG A 262 -16.14 -12.06 9.89
N LEU A 263 -15.05 -11.39 10.21
CA LEU A 263 -13.75 -11.57 9.54
C LEU A 263 -13.25 -13.00 9.75
N ALA A 264 -13.15 -13.76 8.67
CA ALA A 264 -12.81 -15.18 8.71
C ALA A 264 -11.31 -15.47 8.93
N PRO A 265 -10.36 -14.72 8.32
CA PRO A 265 -8.93 -14.94 8.53
C PRO A 265 -8.52 -14.81 10.00
N THR A 266 -7.42 -15.46 10.38
CA THR A 266 -6.72 -15.13 11.63
C THR A 266 -6.21 -13.70 11.53
N LEU A 267 -6.63 -12.84 12.46
CA LEU A 267 -6.24 -11.44 12.51
C LEU A 267 -5.09 -11.24 13.50
N HIS A 268 -3.93 -10.85 13.01
CA HIS A 268 -2.81 -10.41 13.84
C HIS A 268 -2.76 -8.88 13.86
N LEU A 269 -2.90 -8.31 15.04
CA LEU A 269 -2.83 -6.87 15.27
C LEU A 269 -1.46 -6.51 15.83
N VAL A 270 -0.59 -5.98 15.00
CA VAL A 270 0.74 -5.53 15.39
C VAL A 270 0.68 -4.04 15.72
N VAL A 271 1.09 -3.69 16.91
CA VAL A 271 0.94 -2.35 17.50
C VAL A 271 2.29 -1.83 17.95
N ALA A 272 2.75 -0.75 17.37
CA ALA A 272 3.90 0.00 17.85
C ALA A 272 3.48 0.92 19.01
N GLU A 273 4.14 0.79 20.16
CA GLU A 273 3.73 1.49 21.37
C GLU A 273 3.98 3.00 21.32
N GLY A 274 4.92 3.45 20.48
CA GLY A 274 5.22 4.85 20.20
C GLY A 274 4.41 5.47 19.06
N ASP A 275 3.39 4.78 18.53
CA ASP A 275 2.56 5.30 17.45
C ASP A 275 1.72 6.51 17.92
N LEU A 276 2.05 7.70 17.39
CA LEU A 276 1.36 8.95 17.68
C LEU A 276 0.25 9.27 16.67
N THR A 277 0.15 8.51 15.57
CA THR A 277 -0.87 8.68 14.51
C THR A 277 -2.10 7.82 14.75
N VAL A 278 -1.88 6.52 14.97
CA VAL A 278 -2.92 5.53 15.25
C VAL A 278 -2.64 4.91 16.62
N PRO A 279 -3.20 5.48 17.69
CA PRO A 279 -2.89 5.02 19.05
C PRO A 279 -3.19 3.52 19.24
N PRO A 280 -2.40 2.80 20.06
CA PRO A 280 -2.56 1.38 20.36
C PRO A 280 -3.98 0.95 20.71
N ARG A 281 -4.74 1.81 21.40
CA ARG A 281 -6.15 1.58 21.77
C ARG A 281 -7.07 1.27 20.60
N THR A 282 -6.73 1.70 19.36
CA THR A 282 -7.54 1.41 18.17
C THR A 282 -7.49 -0.07 17.81
N SER A 283 -6.32 -0.68 17.86
CA SER A 283 -6.14 -2.11 17.65
C SER A 283 -6.68 -2.93 18.84
N GLU A 284 -6.59 -2.43 20.07
CA GLU A 284 -7.18 -3.04 21.23
C GLU A 284 -8.71 -3.09 21.14
N GLU A 285 -9.35 -2.03 20.61
CA GLU A 285 -10.79 -2.05 20.33
C GLU A 285 -11.16 -3.02 19.22
N ALA A 286 -10.35 -3.11 18.16
CA ALA A 286 -10.53 -4.11 17.11
C ALA A 286 -10.43 -5.54 17.68
N ALA A 287 -9.48 -5.80 18.59
CA ALA A 287 -9.33 -7.09 19.28
C ALA A 287 -10.56 -7.42 20.15
N ARG A 288 -11.16 -6.44 20.82
CA ARG A 288 -12.41 -6.66 21.59
C ARG A 288 -13.58 -7.06 20.69
N ARG A 289 -13.64 -6.55 19.46
CA ARG A 289 -14.70 -6.86 18.48
C ARG A 289 -14.47 -8.16 17.74
N GLN A 290 -13.21 -8.55 17.55
CA GLN A 290 -12.80 -9.83 16.95
C GLN A 290 -12.03 -10.66 17.98
N PRO A 291 -12.72 -11.47 18.79
CA PRO A 291 -12.09 -12.19 19.92
C PRO A 291 -11.01 -13.20 19.52
N ARG A 292 -10.96 -13.59 18.24
CA ARG A 292 -9.92 -14.47 17.70
C ARG A 292 -8.67 -13.70 17.23
N ALA A 293 -8.68 -12.36 17.31
CA ALA A 293 -7.53 -11.56 16.97
C ALA A 293 -6.41 -11.73 18.00
N VAL A 294 -5.17 -11.75 17.50
CA VAL A 294 -3.96 -11.85 18.33
C VAL A 294 -3.23 -10.51 18.30
N LEU A 295 -3.01 -9.94 19.48
CA LEU A 295 -2.33 -8.65 19.62
C LEU A 295 -0.83 -8.86 19.86
N HIS A 296 0.00 -8.20 19.06
CA HIS A 296 1.46 -8.19 19.17
C HIS A 296 1.93 -6.75 19.41
N ARG A 297 2.82 -6.55 20.39
CA ARG A 297 3.35 -5.22 20.71
C ARG A 297 4.79 -5.07 20.27
N LEU A 298 5.11 -3.94 19.67
CA LEU A 298 6.46 -3.53 19.31
C LEU A 298 6.85 -2.31 20.16
N PRO A 299 7.65 -2.51 21.21
CA PRO A 299 8.07 -1.42 22.07
C PRO A 299 9.02 -0.46 21.35
N GLY A 300 8.92 0.82 21.68
CA GLY A 300 9.87 1.85 21.25
C GLY A 300 9.79 2.26 19.76
N LEU A 301 8.84 1.71 18.99
CA LEU A 301 8.64 2.05 17.57
C LEU A 301 7.41 2.93 17.36
N GLY A 302 7.45 3.76 16.30
CA GLY A 302 6.36 4.64 15.90
C GLY A 302 5.42 4.06 14.84
N HIS A 303 4.64 4.95 14.21
CA HIS A 303 3.62 4.56 13.22
C HIS A 303 4.19 3.79 12.02
N LEU A 304 5.40 4.16 11.58
CA LEU A 304 6.09 3.56 10.44
C LEU A 304 7.09 2.48 10.88
N ALA A 305 6.72 1.66 11.85
CA ALA A 305 7.59 0.64 12.46
C ALA A 305 8.30 -0.26 11.45
N HIS A 306 7.63 -0.60 10.32
CA HIS A 306 8.17 -1.45 9.25
C HIS A 306 9.24 -0.74 8.40
N GLU A 307 9.28 0.60 8.43
CA GLU A 307 10.33 1.39 7.79
C GLU A 307 11.41 1.83 8.78
N GLU A 308 11.03 2.03 10.05
CA GLU A 308 11.92 2.44 11.14
C GLU A 308 12.84 1.31 11.60
N ALA A 309 12.29 0.10 11.72
CA ALA A 309 13.03 -1.09 12.18
C ALA A 309 12.65 -2.35 11.37
N PRO A 310 12.97 -2.40 10.06
CA PRO A 310 12.62 -3.52 9.20
C PRO A 310 13.02 -4.89 9.76
N PRO A 311 14.21 -5.09 10.37
CA PRO A 311 14.58 -6.40 10.91
C PRO A 311 13.64 -6.90 12.01
N VAL A 312 13.18 -6.02 12.90
CA VAL A 312 12.27 -6.36 13.99
C VAL A 312 10.92 -6.81 13.45
N VAL A 313 10.40 -6.07 12.45
CA VAL A 313 9.12 -6.42 11.81
C VAL A 313 9.26 -7.72 11.01
N LEU A 314 10.36 -7.92 10.28
CA LEU A 314 10.61 -9.16 9.54
C LEU A 314 10.67 -10.38 10.45
N GLU A 315 11.35 -10.29 11.59
CA GLU A 315 11.38 -11.37 12.58
C GLU A 315 9.99 -11.73 13.10
N LEU A 316 9.16 -10.72 13.35
CA LEU A 316 7.76 -10.97 13.73
C LEU A 316 6.98 -11.62 12.59
N LEU A 317 7.09 -11.12 11.36
CA LEU A 317 6.41 -11.69 10.20
C LEU A 317 6.82 -13.14 9.96
N ASP A 318 8.10 -13.49 10.12
CA ASP A 318 8.57 -14.87 10.01
C ASP A 318 7.82 -15.80 11.00
N ARG A 319 7.62 -15.36 12.25
CA ARG A 319 6.87 -16.14 13.26
C ARG A 319 5.37 -16.24 12.95
N LEU A 320 4.79 -15.26 12.27
CA LEU A 320 3.35 -15.24 11.97
C LEU A 320 2.99 -15.99 10.67
N LEU A 321 3.96 -16.25 9.82
CA LEU A 321 3.77 -16.88 8.51
C LEU A 321 4.18 -18.36 8.48
N THR A 322 4.81 -18.84 9.55
CA THR A 322 5.06 -20.28 9.78
C THR A 322 3.86 -20.97 10.37
#